data_e0287cf90d150a402de622d947c0d6dd
#
_entry.id   e0287cf90d150a402de622d947c0d6dd
#
_cell.length_a   1.000
_cell.length_b   1.000
_cell.length_c   1.000
_cell.angle_alpha   90.00
_cell.angle_beta   90.00
_cell.angle_gamma   90.00
#
_symmetry.space_group_name_H-M   'P 1'
#
loop_
_entity.id
_entity.type
_entity.pdbx_description
1 polymer ?
#
loop_
_entity_poly.entity_id
_entity_poly.type
_entity_poly.pdbx_seq_one_letter_code
_entity_poly.pdbx_strand_id
1 'polypeptide(L)'
;MSRTRISAREVIGRVFDADSFVSWDSAPLDVSPAAQYRTELDAAAAKSGVDESVITGTALLSGRRVAVIACEFSFLAGSIGVAAAERIVTAIERATAEGLPLLASPTSGGTRMQEGTVAFVQMVKIAAAIAAHKTAHLPYLVYLRDPTTGGVFASWGSLGHVTIAEPGALVGFLGPRVYQALYGEKFPEGVQTSENLYSKGVIDGVASVEQLRDLVDRALHVVSDPADDTAAIPDPIDPHDIPDVPAWQSVMASRRADRPGVRELVRHAATTRVPLSGTGQGEVDSTVLLSLARFGGQPCVLFGQDRAGQSALNTIGPAALREARRGMRMAAELRLPLVLVIDTLGAALSREAEERGLAPEIARCISDLVTLRTPTVSVLLGQGTGGGALALLPADRVLAAQNGWLAPLPPEGASAIVHRDTTHAPQMAAAQGIRSLDLLRDGVVDAVIPEMPDAAIEPVEFSQRVAAAIARELATLRNLPGDDRMTARLARYRTLGLPGH
;
A
#
# COMPACT_ATOMS: atom_id res chain seq x y z
N MET A 1 -7.46 -33.98 -4.97
CA MET A 1 -7.34 -33.86 -6.43
C MET A 1 -6.12 -32.99 -6.72
N SER A 2 -5.18 -33.47 -7.55
CA SER A 2 -4.03 -32.65 -7.98
C SER A 2 -4.57 -31.48 -8.79
N ARG A 3 -4.31 -30.26 -8.32
CA ARG A 3 -4.69 -29.03 -9.06
C ARG A 3 -3.88 -28.98 -10.35
N THR A 4 -4.54 -28.82 -11.49
CA THR A 4 -3.84 -28.65 -12.77
C THR A 4 -3.20 -27.27 -12.76
N ARG A 5 -1.86 -27.21 -12.76
CA ARG A 5 -1.11 -25.94 -12.88
C ARG A 5 -1.26 -25.41 -14.28
N ILE A 6 -1.56 -24.12 -14.39
CA ILE A 6 -1.61 -23.43 -15.68
C ILE A 6 -0.18 -23.07 -16.13
N SER A 7 0.09 -23.12 -17.43
CA SER A 7 1.36 -22.76 -18.01
C SER A 7 1.62 -21.25 -17.99
N ALA A 8 2.88 -20.84 -18.21
CA ALA A 8 3.23 -19.43 -18.36
C ALA A 8 2.45 -18.77 -19.51
N ARG A 9 2.30 -19.46 -20.65
CA ARG A 9 1.56 -18.97 -21.83
C ARG A 9 0.07 -18.79 -21.52
N GLU A 10 -0.53 -19.71 -20.75
CA GLU A 10 -1.93 -19.58 -20.33
C GLU A 10 -2.15 -18.38 -19.41
N VAL A 11 -1.24 -18.11 -18.48
CA VAL A 11 -1.32 -16.89 -17.64
C VAL A 11 -1.28 -15.65 -18.52
N ILE A 12 -0.32 -15.57 -19.44
CA ILE A 12 -0.20 -14.45 -20.37
C ILE A 12 -1.50 -14.29 -21.18
N GLY A 13 -2.00 -15.37 -21.79
CA GLY A 13 -3.21 -15.32 -22.60
C GLY A 13 -4.50 -14.98 -21.85
N ARG A 14 -4.58 -15.26 -20.52
CA ARG A 14 -5.75 -14.92 -19.70
C ARG A 14 -5.71 -13.50 -19.14
N VAL A 15 -4.51 -12.97 -18.91
CA VAL A 15 -4.33 -11.66 -18.27
C VAL A 15 -4.26 -10.53 -19.28
N PHE A 16 -3.62 -10.74 -20.43
CA PHE A 16 -3.36 -9.67 -21.38
C PHE A 16 -4.32 -9.70 -22.57
N ASP A 17 -4.29 -8.63 -23.36
CA ASP A 17 -5.09 -8.51 -24.58
C ASP A 17 -4.68 -9.59 -25.58
N ALA A 18 -5.65 -10.15 -26.29
CA ALA A 18 -5.42 -11.23 -27.22
C ALA A 18 -4.36 -10.85 -28.26
N ASP A 19 -3.47 -11.78 -28.56
CA ASP A 19 -2.39 -11.66 -29.56
C ASP A 19 -1.43 -10.47 -29.38
N SER A 20 -1.44 -9.85 -28.19
CA SER A 20 -0.61 -8.68 -27.90
C SER A 20 0.79 -9.02 -27.36
N PHE A 21 1.03 -10.26 -26.96
CA PHE A 21 2.30 -10.66 -26.37
C PHE A 21 3.42 -10.72 -27.42
N VAL A 22 4.50 -9.97 -27.14
CA VAL A 22 5.73 -9.97 -27.93
C VAL A 22 6.87 -10.45 -27.03
N SER A 23 7.42 -11.62 -27.37
CA SER A 23 8.55 -12.19 -26.62
C SER A 23 9.80 -11.34 -26.74
N TRP A 24 10.54 -11.26 -25.63
CA TRP A 24 11.90 -10.71 -25.56
C TRP A 24 12.96 -11.79 -25.43
N ASP A 25 12.53 -13.06 -25.38
CA ASP A 25 13.43 -14.18 -25.16
C ASP A 25 14.38 -14.37 -26.34
N SER A 26 15.64 -14.55 -26.05
CA SER A 26 16.68 -15.08 -26.92
C SER A 26 17.04 -16.50 -26.48
N ALA A 27 17.85 -17.19 -27.30
CA ALA A 27 18.39 -18.51 -26.92
C ALA A 27 19.03 -18.43 -25.52
N PRO A 28 18.76 -19.42 -24.65
CA PRO A 28 19.34 -19.44 -23.31
C PRO A 28 20.88 -19.43 -23.35
N LEU A 29 21.50 -18.77 -22.37
CA LEU A 29 22.95 -18.80 -22.23
C LEU A 29 23.42 -20.25 -22.06
N ASP A 30 24.48 -20.64 -22.84
CA ASP A 30 25.14 -21.92 -22.60
C ASP A 30 26.02 -21.82 -21.35
N VAL A 31 25.56 -22.43 -20.27
CA VAL A 31 26.30 -22.53 -19.00
C VAL A 31 27.31 -23.68 -19.00
N SER A 32 27.59 -24.27 -20.18
CA SER A 32 28.47 -25.43 -20.33
C SER A 32 28.13 -26.59 -19.37
N PRO A 33 26.88 -27.06 -19.35
CA PRO A 33 26.42 -28.04 -18.38
C PRO A 33 27.13 -29.40 -18.60
N ALA A 34 27.31 -30.16 -17.49
CA ALA A 34 27.69 -31.56 -17.59
C ALA A 34 26.70 -32.35 -18.46
N ALA A 35 27.13 -33.44 -19.10
CA ALA A 35 26.32 -34.21 -20.05
C ALA A 35 24.95 -34.65 -19.48
N GLN A 36 24.92 -35.08 -18.23
CA GLN A 36 23.68 -35.47 -17.57
C GLN A 36 22.72 -34.26 -17.44
N TYR A 37 23.22 -33.12 -16.98
CA TYR A 37 22.40 -31.91 -16.82
C TYR A 37 21.90 -31.37 -18.17
N ARG A 38 22.69 -31.45 -19.23
CA ARG A 38 22.25 -31.13 -20.61
C ARG A 38 21.07 -32.02 -21.01
N THR A 39 21.15 -33.34 -20.74
CA THR A 39 20.02 -34.23 -21.02
C THR A 39 18.77 -33.88 -20.22
N GLU A 40 18.89 -33.40 -18.98
CA GLU A 40 17.78 -32.94 -18.15
C GLU A 40 17.15 -31.66 -18.74
N LEU A 41 17.98 -30.71 -19.22
CA LEU A 41 17.52 -29.50 -19.90
C LEU A 41 16.74 -29.81 -21.17
N ASP A 42 17.28 -30.69 -22.02
CA ASP A 42 16.64 -31.11 -23.27
C ASP A 42 15.28 -31.81 -23.01
N ALA A 43 15.24 -32.68 -22.02
CA ALA A 43 14.01 -33.36 -21.62
C ALA A 43 12.97 -32.37 -21.04
N ALA A 44 13.41 -31.37 -20.28
CA ALA A 44 12.54 -30.34 -19.74
C ALA A 44 11.97 -29.45 -20.86
N ALA A 45 12.79 -29.07 -21.83
CA ALA A 45 12.35 -28.30 -22.99
C ALA A 45 11.31 -29.07 -23.82
N ALA A 46 11.59 -30.35 -24.13
CA ALA A 46 10.65 -31.20 -24.86
C ALA A 46 9.30 -31.40 -24.12
N LYS A 47 9.33 -31.50 -22.78
CA LYS A 47 8.14 -31.66 -21.95
C LYS A 47 7.31 -30.39 -21.83
N SER A 48 7.96 -29.24 -21.65
CA SER A 48 7.31 -27.97 -21.33
C SER A 48 6.94 -27.16 -22.58
N GLY A 49 7.58 -27.40 -23.71
CA GLY A 49 7.44 -26.60 -24.92
C GLY A 49 8.07 -25.20 -24.82
N VAL A 50 8.96 -25.01 -23.84
CA VAL A 50 9.77 -23.78 -23.68
C VAL A 50 11.24 -24.14 -23.54
N ASP A 51 12.12 -23.21 -23.84
CA ASP A 51 13.58 -23.40 -23.84
C ASP A 51 14.26 -23.08 -22.49
N GLU A 52 13.52 -22.44 -21.57
CA GLU A 52 13.96 -22.13 -20.21
C GLU A 52 12.72 -21.99 -19.28
N SER A 53 12.94 -22.02 -17.96
CA SER A 53 11.91 -21.94 -16.91
C SER A 53 11.18 -20.58 -16.83
N VAL A 54 11.53 -19.63 -17.67
CA VAL A 54 10.98 -18.27 -17.67
C VAL A 54 10.72 -17.80 -19.09
N ILE A 55 9.54 -17.24 -19.31
CA ILE A 55 9.16 -16.50 -20.51
C ILE A 55 9.13 -15.02 -20.16
N THR A 56 9.72 -14.17 -21.02
CA THR A 56 9.74 -12.72 -20.86
C THR A 56 9.28 -12.01 -22.13
N GLY A 57 8.72 -10.81 -21.95
CA GLY A 57 8.23 -10.04 -23.09
C GLY A 57 7.47 -8.80 -22.67
N THR A 58 6.73 -8.25 -23.62
CA THR A 58 5.75 -7.19 -23.38
C THR A 58 4.39 -7.63 -23.91
N ALA A 59 3.32 -7.15 -23.30
CA ALA A 59 1.96 -7.37 -23.76
C ALA A 59 1.11 -6.12 -23.49
N LEU A 60 -0.07 -6.06 -24.07
CA LEU A 60 -1.04 -5.01 -23.77
C LEU A 60 -2.02 -5.48 -22.70
N LEU A 61 -2.31 -4.61 -21.76
CA LEU A 61 -3.39 -4.78 -20.78
C LEU A 61 -4.33 -3.57 -20.88
N SER A 62 -5.52 -3.81 -21.41
CA SER A 62 -6.46 -2.72 -21.75
C SER A 62 -5.80 -1.62 -22.59
N GLY A 63 -4.99 -2.03 -23.59
CA GLY A 63 -4.22 -1.13 -24.45
C GLY A 63 -2.93 -0.55 -23.85
N ARG A 64 -2.65 -0.77 -22.57
CA ARG A 64 -1.44 -0.29 -21.87
C ARG A 64 -0.31 -1.31 -22.03
N ARG A 65 0.87 -0.86 -22.44
CA ARG A 65 2.06 -1.71 -22.51
C ARG A 65 2.56 -2.10 -21.12
N VAL A 66 2.76 -3.39 -20.90
CA VAL A 66 3.24 -3.97 -19.64
C VAL A 66 4.36 -4.95 -19.95
N ALA A 67 5.47 -4.86 -19.25
CA ALA A 67 6.51 -5.89 -19.28
C ALA A 67 6.07 -7.10 -18.45
N VAL A 68 6.38 -8.30 -18.94
CA VAL A 68 5.91 -9.56 -18.37
C VAL A 68 7.08 -10.49 -18.11
N ILE A 69 7.11 -11.09 -16.94
CA ILE A 69 7.98 -12.21 -16.56
C ILE A 69 7.09 -13.34 -16.02
N ALA A 70 7.00 -14.47 -16.72
CA ALA A 70 6.17 -15.59 -16.32
C ALA A 70 7.01 -16.87 -16.22
N CYS A 71 7.05 -17.50 -15.04
CA CYS A 71 7.74 -18.77 -14.86
C CYS A 71 6.93 -19.95 -15.42
N GLU A 72 7.62 -20.96 -15.97
CA GLU A 72 7.05 -22.22 -16.42
C GLU A 72 7.47 -23.35 -15.47
N PHE A 73 6.53 -23.84 -14.67
CA PHE A 73 6.81 -24.85 -13.66
C PHE A 73 7.19 -26.21 -14.24
N SER A 74 6.65 -26.53 -15.42
CA SER A 74 6.95 -27.83 -16.09
C SER A 74 8.40 -27.94 -16.57
N PHE A 75 9.12 -26.79 -16.69
CA PHE A 75 10.56 -26.77 -16.95
C PHE A 75 11.33 -26.81 -15.62
N LEU A 76 11.88 -27.97 -15.26
CA LEU A 76 12.66 -28.21 -14.03
C LEU A 76 12.05 -27.60 -12.76
N ALA A 77 10.75 -27.78 -12.58
CA ALA A 77 9.98 -27.22 -11.45
C ALA A 77 10.07 -25.68 -11.33
N GLY A 78 10.22 -24.97 -12.44
CA GLY A 78 10.35 -23.51 -12.47
C GLY A 78 11.60 -22.99 -11.74
N SER A 79 12.62 -23.84 -11.57
CA SER A 79 13.84 -23.46 -10.85
C SER A 79 14.68 -22.47 -11.64
N ILE A 80 15.30 -21.53 -10.92
CA ILE A 80 16.08 -20.44 -11.50
C ILE A 80 17.56 -20.81 -11.52
N GLY A 81 18.10 -21.00 -12.71
CA GLY A 81 19.53 -21.14 -13.01
C GLY A 81 20.12 -19.83 -13.52
N VAL A 82 21.36 -19.86 -13.97
CA VAL A 82 22.08 -18.68 -14.52
C VAL A 82 21.38 -18.15 -15.77
N ALA A 83 21.02 -19.04 -16.72
CA ALA A 83 20.36 -18.65 -17.96
C ALA A 83 18.98 -18.02 -17.69
N ALA A 84 18.17 -18.62 -16.81
CA ALA A 84 16.89 -18.07 -16.40
C ALA A 84 17.05 -16.69 -15.73
N ALA A 85 18.02 -16.57 -14.82
CA ALA A 85 18.29 -15.31 -14.13
C ALA A 85 18.73 -14.20 -15.06
N GLU A 86 19.59 -14.50 -16.06
CA GLU A 86 20.00 -13.54 -17.07
C GLU A 86 18.79 -13.04 -17.89
N ARG A 87 17.92 -13.97 -18.32
CA ARG A 87 16.69 -13.62 -19.04
C ARG A 87 15.78 -12.70 -18.22
N ILE A 88 15.60 -13.00 -16.92
CA ILE A 88 14.83 -12.16 -15.98
C ILE A 88 15.45 -10.76 -15.88
N VAL A 89 16.76 -10.68 -15.64
CA VAL A 89 17.46 -9.40 -15.45
C VAL A 89 17.41 -8.55 -16.72
N THR A 90 17.72 -9.13 -17.87
CA THR A 90 17.65 -8.44 -19.18
C THR A 90 16.23 -7.89 -19.44
N ALA A 91 15.19 -8.66 -19.08
CA ALA A 91 13.81 -8.19 -19.23
C ALA A 91 13.48 -7.02 -18.26
N ILE A 92 13.96 -7.06 -17.01
CA ILE A 92 13.77 -5.98 -16.05
C ILE A 92 14.51 -4.72 -16.51
N GLU A 93 15.76 -4.85 -16.94
CA GLU A 93 16.56 -3.73 -17.46
C GLU A 93 15.91 -3.10 -18.68
N ARG A 94 15.40 -3.91 -19.60
CA ARG A 94 14.67 -3.44 -20.76
C ARG A 94 13.36 -2.73 -20.36
N ALA A 95 12.57 -3.31 -19.46
CA ALA A 95 11.36 -2.69 -18.95
C ALA A 95 11.67 -1.33 -18.32
N THR A 96 12.79 -1.24 -17.58
CA THR A 96 13.24 0.00 -16.95
C THR A 96 13.64 1.05 -18.01
N ALA A 97 14.41 0.64 -19.01
CA ALA A 97 14.84 1.53 -20.10
C ALA A 97 13.65 2.03 -20.94
N GLU A 98 12.65 1.19 -21.17
CA GLU A 98 11.42 1.54 -21.91
C GLU A 98 10.35 2.23 -21.04
N GLY A 99 10.58 2.43 -19.74
CA GLY A 99 9.63 3.07 -18.81
C GLY A 99 8.34 2.28 -18.60
N LEU A 100 8.39 0.94 -18.66
CA LEU A 100 7.20 0.09 -18.58
C LEU A 100 6.93 -0.39 -17.15
N PRO A 101 5.66 -0.49 -16.72
CA PRO A 101 5.31 -1.25 -15.55
C PRO A 101 5.62 -2.74 -15.78
N LEU A 102 5.96 -3.45 -14.70
CA LEU A 102 6.35 -4.85 -14.76
C LEU A 102 5.38 -5.73 -13.95
N LEU A 103 4.83 -6.76 -14.59
CA LEU A 103 4.12 -7.86 -13.93
C LEU A 103 4.97 -9.12 -13.94
N ALA A 104 5.36 -9.58 -12.75
CA ALA A 104 6.04 -10.86 -12.57
C ALA A 104 5.07 -11.93 -12.04
N SER A 105 5.11 -13.11 -12.65
CA SER A 105 4.28 -14.25 -12.26
C SER A 105 5.16 -15.48 -11.98
N PRO A 106 5.85 -15.51 -10.80
CA PRO A 106 6.68 -16.65 -10.42
C PRO A 106 5.84 -17.87 -10.07
N THR A 107 6.36 -19.03 -10.45
CA THR A 107 6.05 -20.35 -9.89
C THR A 107 7.34 -21.14 -9.90
N SER A 108 7.85 -21.52 -8.72
CA SER A 108 9.22 -22.05 -8.63
C SER A 108 9.45 -22.87 -7.37
N GLY A 109 10.18 -23.97 -7.53
CA GLY A 109 10.76 -24.71 -6.44
C GLY A 109 11.98 -24.04 -5.80
N GLY A 110 12.46 -22.91 -6.36
CA GLY A 110 13.61 -22.17 -5.86
C GLY A 110 14.80 -22.17 -6.83
N THR A 111 16.01 -22.18 -6.29
CA THR A 111 17.28 -22.19 -7.04
C THR A 111 17.50 -23.52 -7.76
N ARG A 112 18.04 -23.50 -8.97
CA ARG A 112 18.41 -24.70 -9.75
C ARG A 112 19.63 -25.38 -9.14
N MET A 113 19.39 -26.50 -8.48
CA MET A 113 20.40 -27.19 -7.68
C MET A 113 21.57 -27.74 -8.51
N GLN A 114 21.33 -28.08 -9.78
CA GLN A 114 22.38 -28.58 -10.68
C GLN A 114 23.49 -27.54 -10.97
N GLU A 115 23.17 -26.25 -10.82
CA GLU A 115 24.13 -25.14 -11.02
C GLU A 115 24.72 -24.63 -9.68
N GLY A 116 24.31 -25.18 -8.55
CA GLY A 116 24.90 -24.96 -7.24
C GLY A 116 24.87 -23.50 -6.76
N THR A 117 25.95 -23.09 -6.10
CA THR A 117 26.07 -21.77 -5.46
C THR A 117 25.96 -20.61 -6.45
N VAL A 118 26.42 -20.79 -7.68
CA VAL A 118 26.34 -19.72 -8.69
C VAL A 118 24.89 -19.39 -9.03
N ALA A 119 24.02 -20.39 -9.18
CA ALA A 119 22.59 -20.16 -9.37
C ALA A 119 21.93 -19.53 -8.13
N PHE A 120 22.34 -19.94 -6.95
CA PHE A 120 21.82 -19.34 -5.71
C PHE A 120 22.11 -17.83 -5.63
N VAL A 121 23.34 -17.41 -5.97
CA VAL A 121 23.75 -15.99 -5.92
C VAL A 121 23.06 -15.15 -7.00
N GLN A 122 22.50 -15.75 -8.07
CA GLN A 122 21.72 -15.02 -9.07
C GLN A 122 20.51 -14.26 -8.47
N MET A 123 19.99 -14.68 -7.33
CA MET A 123 18.90 -13.97 -6.64
C MET A 123 19.29 -12.54 -6.27
N VAL A 124 20.56 -12.29 -5.95
CA VAL A 124 21.10 -10.94 -5.68
C VAL A 124 21.04 -10.07 -6.93
N LYS A 125 21.42 -10.64 -8.08
CA LYS A 125 21.40 -9.96 -9.38
C LYS A 125 19.98 -9.55 -9.77
N ILE A 126 19.02 -10.45 -9.62
CA ILE A 126 17.61 -10.16 -9.91
C ILE A 126 17.06 -9.09 -8.94
N ALA A 127 17.34 -9.21 -7.64
CA ALA A 127 16.91 -8.24 -6.64
C ALA A 127 17.49 -6.83 -6.93
N ALA A 128 18.74 -6.74 -7.38
CA ALA A 128 19.38 -5.48 -7.77
C ALA A 128 18.68 -4.84 -8.99
N ALA A 129 18.32 -5.62 -10.01
CA ALA A 129 17.59 -5.13 -11.17
C ALA A 129 16.17 -4.62 -10.78
N ILE A 130 15.46 -5.33 -9.89
CA ILE A 130 14.17 -4.86 -9.34
C ILE A 130 14.35 -3.56 -8.54
N ALA A 131 15.39 -3.46 -7.71
CA ALA A 131 15.66 -2.25 -6.96
C ALA A 131 15.91 -1.04 -7.89
N ALA A 132 16.67 -1.24 -8.98
CA ALA A 132 16.87 -0.22 -10.01
C ALA A 132 15.57 0.18 -10.71
N HIS A 133 14.72 -0.79 -11.06
CA HIS A 133 13.41 -0.56 -11.65
C HIS A 133 12.50 0.29 -10.74
N LYS A 134 12.44 -0.04 -9.45
CA LYS A 134 11.69 0.73 -8.44
C LYS A 134 12.30 2.12 -8.20
N THR A 135 13.63 2.25 -8.25
CA THR A 135 14.31 3.55 -8.16
C THR A 135 14.02 4.44 -9.37
N ALA A 136 13.74 3.85 -10.53
CA ALA A 136 13.22 4.55 -11.70
C ALA A 136 11.73 4.95 -11.58
N HIS A 137 11.11 4.71 -10.41
CA HIS A 137 9.72 4.99 -10.07
C HIS A 137 8.69 4.23 -10.92
N LEU A 138 9.08 3.04 -11.38
CA LEU A 138 8.22 2.20 -12.20
C LEU A 138 7.50 1.14 -11.36
N PRO A 139 6.23 0.87 -11.66
CA PRO A 139 5.44 -0.11 -10.94
C PRO A 139 5.98 -1.53 -11.13
N TYR A 140 6.11 -2.25 -10.02
CA TYR A 140 6.42 -3.67 -9.98
C TYR A 140 5.30 -4.41 -9.24
N LEU A 141 4.56 -5.27 -9.96
CA LEU A 141 3.48 -6.09 -9.43
C LEU A 141 3.89 -7.56 -9.50
N VAL A 142 3.43 -8.35 -8.52
CA VAL A 142 3.77 -9.77 -8.42
C VAL A 142 2.51 -10.61 -8.25
N TYR A 143 2.41 -11.68 -9.04
CA TYR A 143 1.39 -12.71 -8.93
C TYR A 143 2.05 -14.06 -8.62
N LEU A 144 2.04 -14.46 -7.35
CA LEU A 144 2.64 -15.70 -6.86
C LEU A 144 1.74 -16.89 -7.20
N ARG A 145 2.25 -17.83 -8.01
CA ARG A 145 1.54 -19.06 -8.37
C ARG A 145 2.02 -20.26 -7.54
N ASP A 146 1.26 -21.36 -7.59
CA ASP A 146 1.56 -22.60 -6.87
C ASP A 146 2.64 -23.44 -7.57
N PRO A 147 3.74 -23.81 -6.88
CA PRO A 147 4.29 -23.23 -5.67
C PRO A 147 5.23 -22.05 -5.96
N THR A 148 5.41 -21.15 -5.00
CA THR A 148 6.50 -20.17 -5.04
C THR A 148 7.30 -20.26 -3.74
N THR A 149 8.49 -20.87 -3.81
CA THR A 149 9.28 -21.19 -2.60
C THR A 149 10.76 -20.80 -2.75
N GLY A 150 11.49 -20.89 -1.65
CA GLY A 150 12.94 -20.71 -1.61
C GLY A 150 13.41 -19.32 -1.97
N GLY A 151 14.53 -19.26 -2.67
CA GLY A 151 15.18 -18.03 -3.08
C GLY A 151 14.31 -17.08 -3.94
N VAL A 152 13.34 -17.61 -4.67
CA VAL A 152 12.42 -16.80 -5.50
C VAL A 152 11.49 -15.98 -4.62
N PHE A 153 10.84 -16.59 -3.62
CA PHE A 153 10.01 -15.85 -2.68
C PHE A 153 10.84 -14.94 -1.78
N ALA A 154 12.04 -15.38 -1.36
CA ALA A 154 12.96 -14.60 -0.53
C ALA A 154 13.70 -13.47 -1.28
N SER A 155 13.37 -13.23 -2.53
CA SER A 155 13.97 -12.16 -3.34
C SER A 155 12.89 -11.43 -4.17
N TRP A 156 12.91 -11.56 -5.47
CA TRP A 156 12.04 -10.81 -6.37
C TRP A 156 10.54 -11.12 -6.24
N GLY A 157 10.16 -12.31 -5.75
CA GLY A 157 8.76 -12.64 -5.47
C GLY A 157 8.10 -11.84 -4.34
N SER A 158 8.89 -11.21 -3.45
CA SER A 158 8.39 -10.41 -2.30
C SER A 158 8.64 -8.92 -2.42
N LEU A 159 9.20 -8.44 -3.52
CA LEU A 159 9.57 -7.03 -3.69
C LEU A 159 8.52 -6.18 -4.41
N GLY A 160 7.34 -6.75 -4.72
CA GLY A 160 6.24 -6.05 -5.40
C GLY A 160 5.72 -4.85 -4.61
N HIS A 161 5.32 -3.78 -5.32
CA HIS A 161 4.47 -2.75 -4.71
C HIS A 161 3.10 -3.33 -4.33
N VAL A 162 2.60 -4.23 -5.18
CA VAL A 162 1.40 -5.03 -4.92
C VAL A 162 1.75 -6.50 -5.18
N THR A 163 1.51 -7.35 -4.19
CA THR A 163 1.77 -8.79 -4.26
C THR A 163 0.49 -9.57 -4.03
N ILE A 164 0.06 -10.31 -5.03
CA ILE A 164 -1.14 -11.13 -5.01
C ILE A 164 -0.72 -12.59 -5.17
N ALA A 165 -1.45 -13.53 -4.59
CA ALA A 165 -1.19 -14.95 -4.77
C ALA A 165 -2.39 -15.70 -5.33
N GLU A 166 -2.12 -16.79 -6.02
CA GLU A 166 -3.13 -17.75 -6.46
C GLU A 166 -3.79 -18.41 -5.24
N PRO A 167 -5.13 -18.60 -5.23
CA PRO A 167 -5.83 -19.24 -4.11
C PRO A 167 -5.26 -20.61 -3.80
N GLY A 168 -4.98 -20.92 -2.52
CA GLY A 168 -4.43 -22.17 -2.04
C GLY A 168 -3.00 -22.47 -2.52
N ALA A 169 -2.28 -21.48 -3.04
CA ALA A 169 -0.89 -21.67 -3.46
C ALA A 169 0.02 -21.92 -2.24
N LEU A 170 0.95 -22.84 -2.43
CA LEU A 170 2.08 -23.01 -1.51
C LEU A 170 3.07 -21.85 -1.73
N VAL A 171 3.15 -20.95 -0.76
CA VAL A 171 4.08 -19.82 -0.78
C VAL A 171 4.88 -19.80 0.52
N GLY A 172 6.21 -19.78 0.42
CA GLY A 172 7.04 -19.77 1.63
C GLY A 172 8.54 -19.85 1.33
N PHE A 173 9.35 -19.60 2.36
CA PHE A 173 10.80 -19.66 2.21
C PHE A 173 11.30 -21.11 2.10
N LEU A 174 10.86 -21.98 2.99
CA LEU A 174 11.34 -23.38 3.05
C LEU A 174 10.29 -24.33 2.47
N GLY A 175 10.66 -25.08 1.42
CA GLY A 175 9.79 -26.12 0.88
C GLY A 175 9.48 -27.20 1.93
N PRO A 176 8.22 -27.68 2.06
CA PRO A 176 7.83 -28.65 3.09
C PRO A 176 8.65 -29.94 3.09
N ARG A 177 9.10 -30.40 1.90
CA ARG A 177 9.95 -31.59 1.75
C ARG A 177 11.34 -31.40 2.37
N VAL A 178 11.91 -30.21 2.23
CA VAL A 178 13.21 -29.86 2.80
C VAL A 178 13.12 -29.81 4.32
N TYR A 179 12.06 -29.19 4.84
CA TYR A 179 11.79 -29.14 6.28
C TYR A 179 11.71 -30.57 6.86
N GLN A 180 10.89 -31.43 6.23
CA GLN A 180 10.74 -32.80 6.67
C GLN A 180 12.06 -33.59 6.62
N ALA A 181 12.89 -33.37 5.60
CA ALA A 181 14.21 -34.03 5.48
C ALA A 181 15.21 -33.56 6.56
N LEU A 182 15.14 -32.26 6.96
CA LEU A 182 16.05 -31.68 7.95
C LEU A 182 15.63 -31.95 9.40
N TYR A 183 14.32 -31.94 9.68
CA TYR A 183 13.78 -31.98 11.04
C TYR A 183 13.05 -33.30 11.37
N GLY A 184 12.81 -34.16 10.39
CA GLY A 184 12.14 -35.46 10.58
C GLY A 184 10.63 -35.40 10.76
N GLU A 185 10.04 -34.21 10.73
CA GLU A 185 8.59 -33.95 10.91
C GLU A 185 8.01 -33.13 9.76
N LYS A 186 6.71 -33.22 9.59
CA LYS A 186 6.02 -32.42 8.57
C LYS A 186 5.93 -30.94 8.99
N PHE A 187 6.11 -30.03 8.04
CA PHE A 187 5.83 -28.62 8.27
C PHE A 187 4.36 -28.43 8.62
N PRO A 188 4.01 -27.58 9.60
CA PRO A 188 2.62 -27.37 10.02
C PRO A 188 1.71 -26.98 8.84
N GLU A 189 0.57 -27.68 8.73
CA GLU A 189 -0.41 -27.41 7.67
C GLU A 189 -1.01 -26.00 7.80
N GLY A 190 -1.35 -25.40 6.67
CA GLY A 190 -2.00 -24.08 6.62
C GLY A 190 -1.06 -22.87 6.77
N VAL A 191 0.19 -23.06 7.23
CA VAL A 191 1.11 -21.92 7.46
C VAL A 191 1.57 -21.28 6.15
N GLN A 192 2.02 -22.11 5.19
CA GLN A 192 2.55 -21.64 3.90
C GLN A 192 1.46 -21.59 2.81
N THR A 193 0.27 -21.14 3.15
CA THR A 193 -0.83 -20.94 2.18
C THR A 193 -1.00 -19.47 1.88
N SER A 194 -1.40 -19.15 0.65
CA SER A 194 -1.70 -17.79 0.21
C SER A 194 -2.71 -17.09 1.14
N GLU A 195 -3.75 -17.80 1.59
CA GLU A 195 -4.77 -17.27 2.50
C GLU A 195 -4.19 -16.90 3.86
N ASN A 196 -3.32 -17.75 4.41
CA ASN A 196 -2.67 -17.45 5.69
C ASN A 196 -1.72 -16.26 5.56
N LEU A 197 -0.89 -16.23 4.51
CA LEU A 197 0.03 -15.10 4.28
C LEU A 197 -0.72 -13.78 4.08
N TYR A 198 -1.87 -13.79 3.40
CA TYR A 198 -2.76 -12.65 3.30
C TYR A 198 -3.30 -12.24 4.69
N SER A 199 -3.80 -13.20 5.46
CA SER A 199 -4.32 -12.92 6.82
C SER A 199 -3.27 -12.36 7.77
N LYS A 200 -1.99 -12.64 7.51
CA LYS A 200 -0.84 -12.12 8.25
C LYS A 200 -0.25 -10.83 7.66
N GLY A 201 -0.78 -10.32 6.56
CA GLY A 201 -0.27 -9.10 5.93
C GLY A 201 1.13 -9.25 5.33
N VAL A 202 1.48 -10.43 4.86
CA VAL A 202 2.70 -10.68 4.08
C VAL A 202 2.49 -10.35 2.61
N ILE A 203 1.27 -10.61 2.10
CA ILE A 203 0.84 -10.32 0.73
C ILE A 203 -0.47 -9.51 0.75
N ASP A 204 -0.78 -8.84 -0.37
CA ASP A 204 -1.89 -7.89 -0.48
C ASP A 204 -3.23 -8.53 -0.81
N GLY A 205 -3.21 -9.72 -1.38
CA GLY A 205 -4.46 -10.36 -1.78
C GLY A 205 -4.29 -11.79 -2.27
N VAL A 206 -5.43 -12.47 -2.37
CA VAL A 206 -5.57 -13.77 -2.98
C VAL A 206 -6.59 -13.66 -4.10
N ALA A 207 -6.21 -14.02 -5.32
CA ALA A 207 -7.08 -13.93 -6.49
C ALA A 207 -6.77 -15.02 -7.50
N SER A 208 -7.80 -15.54 -8.15
CA SER A 208 -7.61 -16.45 -9.28
C SER A 208 -7.04 -15.70 -10.51
N VAL A 209 -6.52 -16.45 -11.48
CA VAL A 209 -5.99 -15.86 -12.71
C VAL A 209 -7.06 -15.11 -13.50
N GLU A 210 -8.33 -15.53 -13.40
CA GLU A 210 -9.48 -14.87 -14.03
C GLU A 210 -9.75 -13.48 -13.45
N GLN A 211 -9.48 -13.30 -12.15
CA GLN A 211 -9.62 -12.04 -11.43
C GLN A 211 -8.39 -11.14 -11.58
N LEU A 212 -7.24 -11.74 -11.95
CA LEU A 212 -5.95 -11.05 -11.98
C LEU A 212 -5.94 -9.90 -12.98
N ARG A 213 -6.52 -10.11 -14.19
CA ARG A 213 -6.60 -9.07 -15.21
C ARG A 213 -7.20 -7.78 -14.66
N ASP A 214 -8.37 -7.86 -14.04
CA ASP A 214 -9.08 -6.70 -13.50
C ASP A 214 -8.33 -6.05 -12.32
N LEU A 215 -7.71 -6.87 -11.46
CA LEU A 215 -6.90 -6.35 -10.35
C LEU A 215 -5.66 -5.58 -10.83
N VAL A 216 -4.92 -6.15 -11.78
CA VAL A 216 -3.71 -5.51 -12.35
C VAL A 216 -4.10 -4.24 -13.12
N ASP A 217 -5.17 -4.29 -13.92
CA ASP A 217 -5.65 -3.12 -14.66
C ASP A 217 -6.01 -1.96 -13.73
N ARG A 218 -6.78 -2.24 -12.67
CA ARG A 218 -7.12 -1.22 -11.64
C ARG A 218 -5.88 -0.71 -10.92
N ALA A 219 -4.92 -1.57 -10.57
CA ALA A 219 -3.69 -1.14 -9.94
C ALA A 219 -2.90 -0.21 -10.87
N LEU A 220 -2.70 -0.60 -12.13
CA LEU A 220 -1.99 0.21 -13.11
C LEU A 220 -2.74 1.49 -13.46
N HIS A 221 -4.07 1.47 -13.46
CA HIS A 221 -4.86 2.70 -13.63
C HIS A 221 -4.55 3.73 -12.54
N VAL A 222 -4.29 3.31 -11.30
CA VAL A 222 -3.89 4.25 -10.24
C VAL A 222 -2.41 4.64 -10.35
N VAL A 223 -1.50 3.66 -10.57
CA VAL A 223 -0.07 3.90 -10.42
C VAL A 223 0.64 4.37 -11.69
N SER A 224 0.03 4.19 -12.87
CA SER A 224 0.66 4.49 -14.17
C SER A 224 -0.10 5.49 -15.01
N ASP A 225 -1.43 5.56 -14.89
CA ASP A 225 -2.20 6.46 -15.73
C ASP A 225 -2.13 7.89 -15.19
N PRO A 226 -2.04 8.90 -16.07
CA PRO A 226 -2.01 10.29 -15.64
C PRO A 226 -3.24 10.66 -14.82
N ALA A 227 -3.15 11.72 -14.06
CA ALA A 227 -4.31 12.31 -13.42
C ALA A 227 -5.29 12.81 -14.48
N ASP A 228 -6.58 12.66 -14.21
CA ASP A 228 -7.64 13.22 -15.06
C ASP A 228 -8.01 14.61 -14.54
N ASP A 229 -7.51 15.64 -15.19
CA ASP A 229 -7.78 17.04 -14.86
C ASP A 229 -9.09 17.55 -15.47
N THR A 230 -9.79 16.72 -16.23
CA THR A 230 -11.12 17.07 -16.79
C THR A 230 -12.26 16.70 -15.83
N ALA A 231 -11.97 15.92 -14.78
CA ALA A 231 -12.95 15.58 -13.77
C ALA A 231 -13.44 16.86 -13.06
N ALA A 232 -14.74 17.08 -13.07
CA ALA A 232 -15.34 18.24 -12.40
C ALA A 232 -15.14 18.10 -10.88
N ILE A 233 -14.43 19.05 -10.29
CA ILE A 233 -14.26 19.15 -8.85
C ILE A 233 -15.12 20.32 -8.37
N PRO A 234 -16.17 20.09 -7.55
CA PRO A 234 -17.02 21.15 -7.02
C PRO A 234 -16.23 22.23 -6.29
N ASP A 235 -16.67 23.48 -6.38
CA ASP A 235 -16.05 24.61 -5.68
C ASP A 235 -16.05 24.41 -4.15
N PRO A 236 -15.05 24.95 -3.44
CA PRO A 236 -15.05 24.93 -1.99
C PRO A 236 -16.18 25.80 -1.44
N ILE A 237 -16.74 25.39 -0.32
CA ILE A 237 -17.69 26.19 0.44
C ILE A 237 -16.90 27.19 1.28
N ASP A 238 -17.39 28.45 1.36
CA ASP A 238 -16.75 29.49 2.14
C ASP A 238 -16.75 29.10 3.64
N PRO A 239 -15.60 29.12 4.34
CA PRO A 239 -15.54 28.87 5.78
C PRO A 239 -16.46 29.77 6.61
N HIS A 240 -16.80 30.96 6.12
CA HIS A 240 -17.74 31.86 6.79
C HIS A 240 -19.20 31.37 6.81
N ASP A 241 -19.54 30.43 5.91
CA ASP A 241 -20.86 29.78 5.87
C ASP A 241 -20.96 28.59 6.85
N ILE A 242 -19.86 28.23 7.53
CA ILE A 242 -19.82 27.12 8.48
C ILE A 242 -20.32 27.60 9.85
N PRO A 243 -21.35 26.95 10.42
CA PRO A 243 -21.86 27.32 11.74
C PRO A 243 -20.78 27.21 12.85
N ASP A 244 -20.62 28.28 13.61
CA ASP A 244 -19.76 28.29 14.81
C ASP A 244 -20.50 27.65 16.01
N VAL A 245 -20.27 26.33 16.21
CA VAL A 245 -20.90 25.56 17.26
C VAL A 245 -19.93 25.35 18.44
N PRO A 246 -20.45 25.11 19.67
CA PRO A 246 -19.59 24.78 20.82
C PRO A 246 -18.69 23.57 20.56
N ALA A 247 -17.46 23.59 21.05
CA ALA A 247 -16.47 22.53 20.83
C ALA A 247 -17.00 21.14 21.26
N TRP A 248 -17.73 21.08 22.36
CA TRP A 248 -18.32 19.83 22.83
C TRP A 248 -19.35 19.24 21.88
N GLN A 249 -20.10 20.09 21.16
CA GLN A 249 -21.05 19.63 20.14
C GLN A 249 -20.30 18.95 18.97
N SER A 250 -19.20 19.53 18.49
CA SER A 250 -18.36 18.90 17.48
C SER A 250 -17.76 17.56 17.96
N VAL A 251 -17.30 17.50 19.21
CA VAL A 251 -16.81 16.25 19.80
C VAL A 251 -17.90 15.17 19.80
N MET A 252 -19.12 15.51 20.23
CA MET A 252 -20.24 14.55 20.26
C MET A 252 -20.69 14.13 18.87
N ALA A 253 -20.76 15.06 17.92
CA ALA A 253 -21.08 14.76 16.51
C ALA A 253 -20.05 13.82 15.88
N SER A 254 -18.75 14.06 16.13
CA SER A 254 -17.67 13.19 15.62
C SER A 254 -17.73 11.76 16.16
N ARG A 255 -18.32 11.57 17.34
CA ARG A 255 -18.41 10.26 18.03
C ARG A 255 -19.62 9.42 17.66
N ARG A 256 -20.53 9.96 16.86
CA ARG A 256 -21.71 9.19 16.42
C ARG A 256 -21.27 7.90 15.72
N ALA A 257 -21.94 6.79 16.08
CA ALA A 257 -21.61 5.47 15.55
C ALA A 257 -21.92 5.33 14.05
N ASP A 258 -22.91 6.08 13.56
CA ASP A 258 -23.37 6.11 12.17
C ASP A 258 -22.62 7.14 11.29
N ARG A 259 -21.64 7.87 11.86
CA ARG A 259 -20.82 8.81 11.12
C ARG A 259 -19.90 8.08 10.13
N PRO A 260 -19.84 8.50 8.85
CA PRO A 260 -18.96 7.89 7.86
C PRO A 260 -17.48 8.07 8.22
N GLY A 261 -16.71 6.98 8.11
CA GLY A 261 -15.27 6.93 8.26
C GLY A 261 -14.55 6.75 6.92
N VAL A 262 -13.28 6.33 6.98
CA VAL A 262 -12.46 6.13 5.77
C VAL A 262 -13.02 5.06 4.84
N ARG A 263 -13.69 4.03 5.36
CA ARG A 263 -14.33 2.98 4.51
C ARG A 263 -15.47 3.54 3.68
N GLU A 264 -16.31 4.37 4.29
CA GLU A 264 -17.42 5.04 3.63
C GLU A 264 -16.90 6.05 2.60
N LEU A 265 -15.87 6.83 2.95
CA LEU A 265 -15.19 7.73 2.01
C LEU A 265 -14.73 6.98 0.75
N VAL A 266 -14.02 5.86 0.91
CA VAL A 266 -13.56 5.04 -0.22
C VAL A 266 -14.71 4.42 -0.99
N ARG A 267 -15.75 3.95 -0.31
CA ARG A 267 -16.92 3.31 -0.92
C ARG A 267 -17.74 4.27 -1.78
N HIS A 268 -17.96 5.48 -1.30
CA HIS A 268 -18.88 6.44 -1.91
C HIS A 268 -18.20 7.42 -2.87
N ALA A 269 -16.90 7.61 -2.76
CA ALA A 269 -16.24 8.69 -3.48
C ALA A 269 -14.94 8.34 -4.21
N ALA A 270 -14.34 7.17 -3.96
CA ALA A 270 -13.22 6.72 -4.78
C ALA A 270 -13.71 6.13 -6.10
N THR A 271 -13.22 6.66 -7.23
CA THR A 271 -13.55 6.16 -8.57
C THR A 271 -12.82 4.86 -8.90
N THR A 272 -11.64 4.66 -8.34
CA THR A 272 -10.86 3.42 -8.42
C THR A 272 -10.25 3.15 -7.06
N ARG A 273 -10.23 1.88 -6.67
CA ARG A 273 -9.62 1.43 -5.41
C ARG A 273 -8.98 0.06 -5.56
N VAL A 274 -7.82 -0.12 -4.95
CA VAL A 274 -7.14 -1.41 -4.80
C VAL A 274 -6.70 -1.52 -3.34
N PRO A 275 -7.40 -2.29 -2.51
CA PRO A 275 -7.02 -2.46 -1.12
C PRO A 275 -5.69 -3.20 -1.02
N LEU A 276 -4.89 -2.82 -0.06
CA LEU A 276 -3.61 -3.45 0.29
C LEU A 276 -3.70 -3.99 1.72
N SER A 277 -2.94 -5.03 2.03
CA SER A 277 -3.03 -5.70 3.33
C SER A 277 -1.74 -5.62 4.12
N GLY A 278 -1.83 -5.09 5.32
CA GLY A 278 -0.80 -5.13 6.34
C GLY A 278 0.52 -4.48 5.95
N THR A 279 1.54 -4.80 6.72
CA THR A 279 2.87 -4.19 6.59
C THR A 279 3.71 -4.73 5.44
N GLY A 280 3.32 -5.85 4.83
CA GLY A 280 4.16 -6.66 3.93
C GLY A 280 5.24 -7.46 4.68
N GLN A 281 5.23 -7.46 6.02
CA GLN A 281 6.25 -8.08 6.89
C GLN A 281 5.65 -9.00 7.97
N GLY A 282 4.41 -9.43 7.80
CA GLY A 282 3.76 -10.37 8.71
C GLY A 282 2.99 -9.72 9.85
N GLU A 283 2.55 -8.47 9.70
CA GLU A 283 1.68 -7.78 10.65
C GLU A 283 0.47 -7.16 9.94
N VAL A 284 -0.69 -7.24 10.57
CA VAL A 284 -1.95 -6.60 10.15
C VAL A 284 -2.54 -5.85 11.33
N ASP A 285 -3.16 -4.72 11.07
CA ASP A 285 -3.91 -3.96 12.06
C ASP A 285 -5.32 -3.65 11.54
N SER A 286 -6.35 -4.08 12.27
CA SER A 286 -7.75 -3.89 11.87
C SER A 286 -8.25 -2.46 12.05
N THR A 287 -7.46 -1.60 12.70
CA THR A 287 -7.82 -0.19 12.99
C THR A 287 -7.43 0.76 11.87
N VAL A 288 -6.88 0.25 10.77
CA VAL A 288 -6.42 1.05 9.64
C VAL A 288 -6.79 0.42 8.30
N LEU A 289 -6.67 1.23 7.25
CA LEU A 289 -6.87 0.86 5.86
C LEU A 289 -5.76 1.46 5.02
N LEU A 290 -5.11 0.64 4.20
CA LEU A 290 -4.18 1.06 3.15
C LEU A 290 -4.75 0.70 1.77
N SER A 291 -4.70 1.61 0.82
CA SER A 291 -5.23 1.39 -0.54
C SER A 291 -4.51 2.25 -1.58
N LEU A 292 -4.46 1.78 -2.81
CA LEU A 292 -4.31 2.66 -3.96
C LEU A 292 -5.69 3.18 -4.33
N ALA A 293 -5.83 4.48 -4.61
CA ALA A 293 -7.13 5.09 -4.87
C ALA A 293 -7.06 6.23 -5.88
N ARG A 294 -8.22 6.59 -6.47
CA ARG A 294 -8.43 7.84 -7.20
C ARG A 294 -9.61 8.61 -6.63
N PHE A 295 -9.43 9.90 -6.39
CA PHE A 295 -10.49 10.83 -6.01
C PHE A 295 -10.58 11.94 -7.05
N GLY A 296 -11.75 12.14 -7.65
CA GLY A 296 -11.93 13.17 -8.69
C GLY A 296 -10.83 13.09 -9.77
N GLY A 297 -10.53 11.88 -10.27
CA GLY A 297 -9.49 11.67 -11.27
C GLY A 297 -8.03 11.72 -10.77
N GLN A 298 -7.78 12.17 -9.54
CA GLN A 298 -6.42 12.29 -8.98
C GLN A 298 -5.97 10.97 -8.31
N PRO A 299 -4.84 10.38 -8.76
CA PRO A 299 -4.32 9.14 -8.16
C PRO A 299 -3.59 9.42 -6.84
N CYS A 300 -3.67 8.49 -5.90
CA CYS A 300 -2.95 8.58 -4.63
C CYS A 300 -2.73 7.21 -3.97
N VAL A 301 -1.79 7.16 -3.05
CA VAL A 301 -1.77 6.17 -1.96
C VAL A 301 -2.64 6.75 -0.85
N LEU A 302 -3.61 5.97 -0.38
CA LEU A 302 -4.49 6.32 0.73
C LEU A 302 -4.16 5.46 1.93
N PHE A 303 -3.87 6.10 3.06
CA PHE A 303 -3.83 5.45 4.36
C PHE A 303 -4.83 6.14 5.29
N GLY A 304 -5.64 5.39 6.00
CA GLY A 304 -6.62 5.97 6.91
C GLY A 304 -6.84 5.16 8.17
N GLN A 305 -7.08 5.87 9.26
CA GLN A 305 -7.52 5.27 10.52
C GLN A 305 -9.00 4.88 10.37
N ASP A 306 -9.28 3.61 10.59
CA ASP A 306 -10.59 3.03 10.38
C ASP A 306 -11.36 2.97 11.71
N ARG A 307 -12.28 3.91 11.89
CA ARG A 307 -13.10 3.97 13.10
C ARG A 307 -13.90 2.70 13.39
N ALA A 308 -14.32 1.98 12.33
CA ALA A 308 -15.09 0.74 12.49
C ALA A 308 -14.26 -0.41 13.07
N GLY A 309 -12.94 -0.39 12.88
CA GLY A 309 -12.00 -1.34 13.46
C GLY A 309 -11.57 -0.99 14.89
N GLN A 310 -11.86 0.25 15.37
CA GLN A 310 -11.44 0.73 16.67
C GLN A 310 -12.50 0.51 17.76
N SER A 311 -12.03 0.31 18.97
CA SER A 311 -12.83 0.26 20.20
C SER A 311 -11.99 0.73 21.37
N ALA A 312 -12.57 0.85 22.56
CA ALA A 312 -11.84 1.21 23.78
C ALA A 312 -10.66 0.26 24.09
N LEU A 313 -10.71 -1.00 23.60
CA LEU A 313 -9.68 -2.03 23.79
C LEU A 313 -8.85 -2.30 22.55
N ASN A 314 -9.18 -1.72 21.41
CA ASN A 314 -8.49 -1.91 20.14
C ASN A 314 -8.29 -0.55 19.48
N THR A 315 -7.20 0.10 19.78
CA THR A 315 -6.80 1.42 19.28
C THR A 315 -5.53 1.30 18.45
N ILE A 316 -5.04 2.41 17.87
CA ILE A 316 -3.91 2.43 16.95
C ILE A 316 -2.65 1.84 17.58
N GLY A 317 -2.20 0.70 17.08
CA GLY A 317 -1.01 -0.01 17.54
C GLY A 317 0.24 0.24 16.69
N PRO A 318 1.39 -0.33 17.10
CA PRO A 318 2.64 -0.24 16.32
C PRO A 318 2.53 -0.80 14.91
N ALA A 319 1.75 -1.86 14.69
CA ALA A 319 1.53 -2.45 13.38
C ALA A 319 0.83 -1.47 12.43
N ALA A 320 -0.20 -0.75 12.90
CA ALA A 320 -0.88 0.30 12.15
C ALA A 320 0.08 1.39 11.66
N LEU A 321 1.00 1.83 12.51
CA LEU A 321 1.99 2.86 12.17
C LEU A 321 3.05 2.33 11.18
N ARG A 322 3.45 1.07 11.27
CA ARG A 322 4.31 0.43 10.27
C ARG A 322 3.62 0.30 8.92
N GLU A 323 2.31 0.05 8.92
CA GLU A 323 1.50 0.03 7.71
C GLU A 323 1.39 1.43 7.08
N ALA A 324 1.23 2.49 7.90
CA ALA A 324 1.32 3.88 7.43
C ALA A 324 2.66 4.15 6.75
N ARG A 325 3.77 3.75 7.35
CA ARG A 325 5.12 3.90 6.77
C ARG A 325 5.31 3.07 5.49
N ARG A 326 4.65 1.93 5.37
CA ARG A 326 4.57 1.21 4.09
C ARG A 326 3.91 2.08 3.02
N GLY A 327 2.79 2.73 3.34
CA GLY A 327 2.12 3.69 2.44
C GLY A 327 3.02 4.86 2.04
N MET A 328 3.77 5.44 2.99
CA MET A 328 4.73 6.52 2.72
C MET A 328 5.85 6.07 1.76
N ARG A 329 6.43 4.88 1.98
CA ARG A 329 7.44 4.32 1.06
C ARG A 329 6.87 4.08 -0.33
N MET A 330 5.68 3.50 -0.43
CA MET A 330 5.01 3.25 -1.71
C MET A 330 4.74 4.56 -2.46
N ALA A 331 4.25 5.60 -1.77
CA ALA A 331 4.05 6.93 -2.35
C ALA A 331 5.37 7.51 -2.89
N ALA A 332 6.47 7.40 -2.14
CA ALA A 332 7.79 7.85 -2.58
C ALA A 332 8.31 7.06 -3.78
N GLU A 333 8.26 5.72 -3.73
CA GLU A 333 8.75 4.83 -4.78
C GLU A 333 7.99 5.02 -6.10
N LEU A 334 6.67 5.23 -6.04
CA LEU A 334 5.80 5.42 -7.21
C LEU A 334 5.60 6.90 -7.60
N ARG A 335 6.17 7.84 -6.85
CA ARG A 335 5.91 9.29 -7.00
C ARG A 335 4.43 9.65 -6.99
N LEU A 336 3.64 8.90 -6.24
CA LEU A 336 2.22 9.19 -6.04
C LEU A 336 2.02 10.14 -4.86
N PRO A 337 1.01 11.00 -4.90
CA PRO A 337 0.54 11.70 -3.72
C PRO A 337 0.15 10.73 -2.61
N LEU A 338 0.29 11.17 -1.35
CA LEU A 338 -0.18 10.44 -0.17
C LEU A 338 -1.34 11.19 0.48
N VAL A 339 -2.44 10.49 0.67
CA VAL A 339 -3.60 10.97 1.43
C VAL A 339 -3.66 10.21 2.76
N LEU A 340 -3.74 10.95 3.85
CA LEU A 340 -3.83 10.43 5.22
C LEU A 340 -5.17 10.82 5.82
N VAL A 341 -5.93 9.87 6.32
CA VAL A 341 -7.21 10.13 6.99
C VAL A 341 -7.08 9.84 8.49
N ILE A 342 -7.33 10.87 9.29
CA ILE A 342 -7.24 10.82 10.75
C ILE A 342 -8.65 10.70 11.32
N ASP A 343 -8.92 9.60 12.00
CA ASP A 343 -10.13 9.38 12.79
C ASP A 343 -9.84 8.31 13.87
N THR A 344 -9.34 8.73 15.02
CA THR A 344 -8.86 7.81 16.04
C THR A 344 -9.23 8.22 17.47
N LEU A 345 -9.58 7.19 18.26
CA LEU A 345 -9.73 7.29 19.71
C LEU A 345 -8.40 7.56 20.44
N GLY A 346 -7.28 7.30 19.78
CA GLY A 346 -5.92 7.46 20.29
C GLY A 346 -5.02 6.27 19.99
N ALA A 347 -3.78 6.34 20.45
CA ALA A 347 -2.84 5.24 20.39
C ALA A 347 -3.09 4.21 21.49
N ALA A 348 -2.69 2.96 21.27
CA ALA A 348 -2.89 1.85 22.21
C ALA A 348 -2.09 2.07 23.49
N LEU A 349 -2.79 2.04 24.62
CA LEU A 349 -2.22 2.16 25.97
C LEU A 349 -2.15 0.77 26.59
N SER A 350 -1.19 -0.06 26.13
CA SER A 350 -1.03 -1.43 26.60
C SER A 350 0.43 -1.79 26.73
N ARG A 351 0.72 -2.78 27.58
CA ARG A 351 2.07 -3.34 27.72
C ARG A 351 2.60 -3.82 26.36
N GLU A 352 1.77 -4.52 25.58
CA GLU A 352 2.16 -5.04 24.28
C GLU A 352 2.55 -3.90 23.32
N ALA A 353 1.78 -2.82 23.28
CA ALA A 353 2.08 -1.67 22.43
C ALA A 353 3.42 -1.01 22.80
N GLU A 354 3.70 -0.86 24.10
CA GLU A 354 4.98 -0.33 24.59
C GLU A 354 6.15 -1.25 24.23
N GLU A 355 6.03 -2.56 24.51
CA GLU A 355 7.08 -3.55 24.21
C GLU A 355 7.32 -3.70 22.70
N ARG A 356 6.34 -3.40 21.83
CA ARG A 356 6.45 -3.40 20.38
C ARG A 356 6.83 -2.04 19.80
N GLY A 357 7.14 -1.05 20.65
CA GLY A 357 7.74 0.22 20.27
C GLY A 357 6.78 1.24 19.70
N LEU A 358 5.60 1.44 20.31
CA LEU A 358 4.61 2.42 19.87
C LEU A 358 5.18 3.83 19.73
N ALA A 359 5.83 4.36 20.77
CA ALA A 359 6.38 5.72 20.74
C ALA A 359 7.47 5.91 19.66
N PRO A 360 8.46 5.00 19.49
CA PRO A 360 9.37 5.05 18.36
C PRO A 360 8.68 5.00 16.98
N GLU A 361 7.58 4.26 16.80
CA GLU A 361 6.87 4.24 15.51
C GLU A 361 6.12 5.57 15.24
N ILE A 362 5.54 6.20 16.28
CA ILE A 362 4.98 7.56 16.16
C ILE A 362 6.05 8.54 15.68
N ALA A 363 7.23 8.54 16.34
CA ALA A 363 8.33 9.42 15.99
C ALA A 363 8.83 9.20 14.54
N ARG A 364 8.93 7.94 14.11
CA ARG A 364 9.31 7.59 12.74
C ARG A 364 8.27 8.04 11.72
N CYS A 365 6.97 7.86 11.99
CA CYS A 365 5.92 8.35 11.11
C CYS A 365 6.00 9.87 10.91
N ILE A 366 6.16 10.63 12.00
CA ILE A 366 6.32 12.09 11.95
C ILE A 366 7.54 12.47 11.11
N SER A 367 8.69 11.84 11.38
CA SER A 367 9.94 12.12 10.66
C SER A 367 9.86 11.77 9.18
N ASP A 368 9.34 10.58 8.84
CA ASP A 368 9.21 10.12 7.46
C ASP A 368 8.24 11.04 6.69
N LEU A 369 7.12 11.42 7.33
CA LEU A 369 6.07 12.21 6.68
C LEU A 369 6.48 13.66 6.45
N VAL A 370 7.14 14.30 7.44
CA VAL A 370 7.56 15.70 7.33
C VAL A 370 8.62 15.88 6.23
N THR A 371 9.40 14.84 5.93
CA THR A 371 10.44 14.85 4.89
C THR A 371 10.03 14.19 3.58
N LEU A 372 8.79 13.69 3.46
CA LEU A 372 8.31 13.02 2.26
C LEU A 372 8.24 14.00 1.06
N ARG A 373 8.86 13.63 -0.07
CA ARG A 373 8.95 14.53 -1.25
C ARG A 373 7.72 14.55 -2.13
N THR A 374 6.84 13.55 -2.04
CA THR A 374 5.59 13.51 -2.79
C THR A 374 4.54 14.44 -2.18
N PRO A 375 3.53 14.92 -2.95
CA PRO A 375 2.43 15.68 -2.40
C PRO A 375 1.73 14.94 -1.26
N THR A 376 1.40 15.64 -0.17
CA THR A 376 0.76 15.06 1.00
C THR A 376 -0.47 15.85 1.42
N VAL A 377 -1.58 15.15 1.67
CA VAL A 377 -2.83 15.73 2.19
C VAL A 377 -3.25 14.93 3.41
N SER A 378 -3.36 15.57 4.56
CA SER A 378 -3.97 14.98 5.77
C SER A 378 -5.40 15.48 5.94
N VAL A 379 -6.31 14.58 6.28
CA VAL A 379 -7.73 14.87 6.49
C VAL A 379 -8.13 14.48 7.89
N LEU A 380 -8.41 15.44 8.74
CA LEU A 380 -9.00 15.23 10.07
C LEU A 380 -10.50 14.98 9.89
N LEU A 381 -10.87 13.71 9.70
CA LEU A 381 -12.23 13.32 9.34
C LEU A 381 -13.18 13.27 10.54
N GLY A 382 -12.65 12.96 11.72
CA GLY A 382 -13.40 12.84 12.95
C GLY A 382 -12.54 13.15 14.17
N GLN A 383 -12.32 12.16 15.02
CA GLN A 383 -11.53 12.31 16.24
C GLN A 383 -10.03 12.31 15.93
N GLY A 384 -9.31 13.30 16.42
CA GLY A 384 -7.85 13.40 16.32
C GLY A 384 -7.22 13.36 17.70
N THR A 385 -7.00 12.16 18.25
CA THR A 385 -6.53 12.02 19.63
C THR A 385 -5.07 11.57 19.70
N GLY A 386 -4.26 12.38 20.39
CA GLY A 386 -2.93 12.03 20.87
C GLY A 386 -1.91 11.67 19.78
N GLY A 387 -0.93 10.84 20.16
CA GLY A 387 0.17 10.45 19.27
C GLY A 387 -0.27 9.70 18.01
N GLY A 388 -1.38 8.96 18.06
CA GLY A 388 -1.93 8.26 16.90
C GLY A 388 -2.42 9.21 15.80
N ALA A 389 -3.01 10.35 16.18
CA ALA A 389 -3.39 11.41 15.24
C ALA A 389 -2.17 12.22 14.80
N LEU A 390 -1.31 12.61 15.75
CA LEU A 390 -0.11 13.41 15.47
C LEU A 390 0.82 12.73 14.46
N ALA A 391 0.93 11.39 14.49
CA ALA A 391 1.75 10.60 13.58
C ALA A 391 1.39 10.78 12.10
N LEU A 392 0.16 11.19 11.79
CA LEU A 392 -0.37 11.34 10.43
C LEU A 392 -0.68 12.80 10.05
N LEU A 393 -0.46 13.73 10.98
CA LEU A 393 -0.81 15.14 10.77
C LEU A 393 0.12 15.89 9.80
N PRO A 394 1.47 15.71 9.84
CA PRO A 394 2.35 16.50 8.99
C PRO A 394 2.07 16.29 7.50
N ALA A 395 1.64 17.35 6.82
CA ALA A 395 1.33 17.30 5.39
C ALA A 395 1.55 18.68 4.73
N ASP A 396 1.53 18.71 3.38
CA ASP A 396 1.54 19.97 2.61
C ASP A 396 0.22 20.71 2.80
N ARG A 397 -0.90 19.95 2.91
CA ARG A 397 -2.23 20.47 3.21
C ARG A 397 -2.88 19.62 4.27
N VAL A 398 -3.50 20.28 5.24
CA VAL A 398 -4.29 19.66 6.29
C VAL A 398 -5.73 20.15 6.18
N LEU A 399 -6.65 19.23 5.91
CA LEU A 399 -8.08 19.49 5.84
C LEU A 399 -8.75 18.99 7.11
N ALA A 400 -9.84 19.59 7.53
CA ALA A 400 -10.66 19.08 8.62
C ALA A 400 -12.13 19.02 8.21
N ALA A 401 -12.85 17.96 8.55
CA ALA A 401 -14.30 17.96 8.57
C ALA A 401 -14.79 18.99 9.61
N GLN A 402 -15.96 19.58 9.41
CA GLN A 402 -16.52 20.62 10.29
C GLN A 402 -16.52 20.17 11.76
N ASN A 403 -16.93 18.93 12.05
CA ASN A 403 -16.92 18.36 13.37
C ASN A 403 -15.64 17.54 13.70
N GLY A 404 -14.60 17.65 12.86
CA GLY A 404 -13.28 17.12 13.17
C GLY A 404 -12.62 17.95 14.28
N TRP A 405 -11.82 17.30 15.13
CA TRP A 405 -11.09 17.96 16.21
C TRP A 405 -9.75 17.28 16.46
N LEU A 406 -8.81 18.04 17.04
CA LEU A 406 -7.47 17.55 17.36
C LEU A 406 -7.09 17.95 18.79
N ALA A 407 -6.68 16.98 19.60
CA ALA A 407 -6.22 17.23 20.96
C ALA A 407 -5.15 16.23 21.40
N PRO A 408 -4.26 16.60 22.33
CA PRO A 408 -3.24 15.68 22.87
C PRO A 408 -3.85 14.50 23.64
N LEU A 409 -5.05 14.68 24.21
CA LEU A 409 -5.82 13.67 24.92
C LEU A 409 -7.32 13.90 24.65
N PRO A 410 -8.19 12.88 24.84
CA PRO A 410 -9.62 13.12 24.87
C PRO A 410 -9.98 14.20 25.90
N PRO A 411 -10.98 15.06 25.65
CA PRO A 411 -11.34 16.13 26.61
C PRO A 411 -11.62 15.64 28.02
N GLU A 412 -12.15 14.42 28.18
CA GLU A 412 -12.36 13.77 29.48
C GLU A 412 -11.04 13.45 30.18
N GLY A 413 -10.03 13.00 29.41
CA GLY A 413 -8.68 12.76 29.93
C GLY A 413 -8.01 14.06 30.37
N ALA A 414 -8.14 15.12 29.57
CA ALA A 414 -7.65 16.45 29.92
C ALA A 414 -8.34 16.98 31.18
N SER A 415 -9.67 16.80 31.34
CA SER A 415 -10.44 17.14 32.55
C SER A 415 -9.95 16.37 33.76
N ALA A 416 -9.72 15.07 33.63
CA ALA A 416 -9.19 14.24 34.71
C ALA A 416 -7.82 14.72 35.24
N ILE A 417 -6.96 15.19 34.36
CA ILE A 417 -5.63 15.73 34.71
C ILE A 417 -5.77 17.06 35.42
N VAL A 418 -6.55 18.00 34.90
CA VAL A 418 -6.65 19.38 35.38
C VAL A 418 -7.60 19.50 36.60
N HIS A 419 -8.76 18.86 36.49
CA HIS A 419 -9.85 19.00 37.46
C HIS A 419 -10.03 17.78 38.38
N ARG A 420 -9.34 16.67 38.09
CA ARG A 420 -9.46 15.38 38.80
C ARG A 420 -10.84 14.72 38.68
N ASP A 421 -11.61 15.13 37.69
CA ASP A 421 -12.88 14.53 37.28
C ASP A 421 -13.08 14.64 35.76
N THR A 422 -14.12 14.01 35.21
CA THR A 422 -14.40 14.04 33.76
C THR A 422 -15.53 15.01 33.41
N THR A 423 -16.15 15.68 34.38
CA THR A 423 -17.35 16.52 34.17
C THR A 423 -17.03 17.85 33.50
N HIS A 424 -15.76 18.29 33.54
CA HIS A 424 -15.29 19.53 32.91
C HIS A 424 -14.78 19.31 31.46
N ALA A 425 -15.03 18.13 30.86
CA ALA A 425 -14.63 17.86 29.50
C ALA A 425 -15.13 18.91 28.47
N PRO A 426 -16.38 19.42 28.54
CA PRO A 426 -16.83 20.49 27.65
C PRO A 426 -16.02 21.79 27.76
N GLN A 427 -15.66 22.17 28.99
CA GLN A 427 -14.85 23.36 29.28
C GLN A 427 -13.42 23.18 28.77
N MET A 428 -12.85 21.97 28.96
CA MET A 428 -11.53 21.64 28.43
C MET A 428 -11.50 21.68 26.91
N ALA A 429 -12.52 21.12 26.24
CA ALA A 429 -12.64 21.16 24.80
C ALA A 429 -12.67 22.61 24.25
N ALA A 430 -13.41 23.49 24.91
CA ALA A 430 -13.47 24.91 24.55
C ALA A 430 -12.15 25.64 24.81
N ALA A 431 -11.55 25.41 25.98
CA ALA A 431 -10.33 26.13 26.40
C ALA A 431 -9.08 25.73 25.57
N GLN A 432 -9.05 24.51 25.05
CA GLN A 432 -7.91 24.00 24.26
C GLN A 432 -7.97 24.34 22.76
N GLY A 433 -9.06 24.93 22.26
CA GLY A 433 -9.17 25.32 20.85
C GLY A 433 -9.08 24.12 19.92
N ILE A 434 -9.81 23.04 20.19
CA ILE A 434 -9.62 21.75 19.50
C ILE A 434 -10.43 21.60 18.20
N ARG A 435 -11.44 22.45 17.96
CA ARG A 435 -12.36 22.36 16.81
C ARG A 435 -11.68 22.72 15.50
N SER A 436 -12.26 22.25 14.40
CA SER A 436 -11.81 22.56 13.05
C SER A 436 -11.63 24.07 12.80
N LEU A 437 -12.59 24.92 13.24
CA LEU A 437 -12.51 26.38 13.11
C LEU A 437 -11.41 27.01 13.98
N ASP A 438 -11.17 26.48 15.19
CA ASP A 438 -10.04 26.91 16.02
C ASP A 438 -8.72 26.54 15.38
N LEU A 439 -8.61 25.30 14.87
CA LEU A 439 -7.43 24.80 14.17
C LEU A 439 -7.14 25.57 12.86
N LEU A 440 -8.20 26.01 12.15
CA LEU A 440 -8.07 26.88 10.97
C LEU A 440 -7.53 28.25 11.36
N ARG A 441 -8.09 28.88 12.38
CA ARG A 441 -7.63 30.18 12.91
C ARG A 441 -6.16 30.12 13.33
N ASP A 442 -5.78 29.03 13.98
CA ASP A 442 -4.42 28.84 14.53
C ASP A 442 -3.42 28.31 13.49
N GLY A 443 -3.83 28.13 12.21
CA GLY A 443 -2.96 27.69 11.12
C GLY A 443 -2.57 26.21 11.13
N VAL A 444 -3.22 25.39 11.97
CA VAL A 444 -3.02 23.94 11.98
C VAL A 444 -3.69 23.26 10.80
N VAL A 445 -4.85 23.78 10.39
CA VAL A 445 -5.66 23.29 9.27
C VAL A 445 -5.73 24.36 8.18
N ASP A 446 -5.74 23.95 6.90
CA ASP A 446 -5.80 24.87 5.74
C ASP A 446 -7.22 25.13 5.27
N ALA A 447 -8.13 24.15 5.46
CA ALA A 447 -9.52 24.30 5.06
C ALA A 447 -10.44 23.40 5.91
N VAL A 448 -11.68 23.85 6.07
CA VAL A 448 -12.74 23.09 6.74
C VAL A 448 -13.77 22.63 5.72
N ILE A 449 -14.13 21.35 5.79
CA ILE A 449 -15.12 20.71 4.92
C ILE A 449 -16.45 20.67 5.67
N PRO A 450 -17.49 21.34 5.18
CA PRO A 450 -18.75 21.46 5.89
C PRO A 450 -19.56 20.17 5.93
N GLU A 451 -20.40 20.05 6.94
CA GLU A 451 -21.41 19.00 7.14
C GLU A 451 -22.81 19.62 7.10
N MET A 452 -23.76 19.00 6.35
CA MET A 452 -25.04 19.64 6.02
C MET A 452 -26.25 18.74 6.32
N PRO A 453 -26.78 18.74 7.50
CA PRO A 453 -26.33 19.43 8.72
C PRO A 453 -25.31 18.60 9.52
N ASP A 454 -25.14 17.32 9.23
CA ASP A 454 -24.29 16.37 9.94
C ASP A 454 -23.88 15.23 8.99
N ALA A 455 -22.61 14.86 8.99
CA ALA A 455 -22.06 13.81 8.13
C ALA A 455 -22.79 12.46 8.25
N ALA A 456 -23.34 12.13 9.41
CA ALA A 456 -24.10 10.90 9.61
C ALA A 456 -25.50 10.92 8.94
N ILE A 457 -26.04 12.10 8.66
CA ILE A 457 -27.33 12.25 7.95
C ILE A 457 -27.13 12.20 6.43
N GLU A 458 -25.96 12.63 5.95
CA GLU A 458 -25.62 12.72 4.52
C GLU A 458 -24.31 11.97 4.18
N PRO A 459 -24.17 10.67 4.50
CA PRO A 459 -22.89 9.98 4.42
C PRO A 459 -22.30 9.93 3.01
N VAL A 460 -23.13 9.92 1.97
CA VAL A 460 -22.72 9.90 0.57
C VAL A 460 -22.21 11.27 0.14
N GLU A 461 -23.03 12.29 0.31
CA GLU A 461 -22.75 13.67 -0.07
C GLU A 461 -21.56 14.23 0.70
N PHE A 462 -21.47 13.93 1.99
CA PHE A 462 -20.30 14.29 2.80
C PHE A 462 -19.02 13.61 2.29
N SER A 463 -19.07 12.31 1.99
CA SER A 463 -17.91 11.59 1.44
C SER A 463 -17.48 12.19 0.10
N GLN A 464 -18.43 12.57 -0.76
CA GLN A 464 -18.15 13.23 -2.04
C GLN A 464 -17.51 14.61 -1.86
N ARG A 465 -17.96 15.42 -0.87
CA ARG A 465 -17.33 16.71 -0.55
C ARG A 465 -15.91 16.54 -0.02
N VAL A 466 -15.68 15.56 0.84
CA VAL A 466 -14.33 15.23 1.32
C VAL A 466 -13.42 14.84 0.15
N ALA A 467 -13.89 13.97 -0.74
CA ALA A 467 -13.14 13.54 -1.92
C ALA A 467 -12.86 14.70 -2.89
N ALA A 468 -13.82 15.60 -3.09
CA ALA A 468 -13.64 16.81 -3.91
C ALA A 468 -12.57 17.73 -3.32
N ALA A 469 -12.58 17.93 -1.99
CA ALA A 469 -11.55 18.70 -1.30
C ALA A 469 -10.15 18.06 -1.45
N ILE A 470 -10.04 16.74 -1.24
CA ILE A 470 -8.80 15.99 -1.48
C ILE A 470 -8.33 16.18 -2.92
N ALA A 471 -9.19 15.94 -3.90
CA ALA A 471 -8.85 16.05 -5.33
C ALA A 471 -8.33 17.43 -5.71
N ARG A 472 -8.94 18.49 -5.19
CA ARG A 472 -8.52 19.90 -5.41
C ARG A 472 -7.10 20.12 -4.87
N GLU A 473 -6.84 19.72 -3.64
CA GLU A 473 -5.52 19.90 -3.06
C GLU A 473 -4.46 19.07 -3.79
N LEU A 474 -4.77 17.83 -4.19
CA LEU A 474 -3.86 17.01 -4.97
C LEU A 474 -3.53 17.63 -6.33
N ALA A 475 -4.54 18.14 -7.05
CA ALA A 475 -4.35 18.84 -8.33
C ALA A 475 -3.47 20.09 -8.16
N THR A 476 -3.69 20.87 -7.10
CA THR A 476 -2.90 22.06 -6.79
C THR A 476 -1.45 21.70 -6.46
N LEU A 477 -1.26 20.76 -5.53
CA LEU A 477 0.08 20.36 -5.04
C LEU A 477 0.94 19.69 -6.10
N ARG A 478 0.34 18.95 -7.02
CA ARG A 478 1.06 18.29 -8.13
C ARG A 478 1.79 19.29 -9.02
N ASN A 479 1.25 20.50 -9.19
CA ASN A 479 1.82 21.54 -10.01
C ASN A 479 2.93 22.34 -9.32
N LEU A 480 3.17 22.11 -8.02
CA LEU A 480 4.23 22.78 -7.27
C LEU A 480 5.53 21.96 -7.28
N PRO A 481 6.70 22.60 -7.40
CA PRO A 481 7.99 21.92 -7.26
C PRO A 481 8.11 21.17 -5.90
N GLY A 482 8.73 19.99 -5.90
CA GLY A 482 8.82 19.15 -4.70
C GLY A 482 9.61 19.80 -3.58
N ASP A 483 10.69 20.53 -3.90
CA ASP A 483 11.53 21.20 -2.91
C ASP A 483 10.82 22.42 -2.29
N ASP A 484 9.99 23.13 -3.08
CA ASP A 484 9.18 24.24 -2.58
C ASP A 484 8.11 23.75 -1.60
N ARG A 485 7.43 22.63 -1.92
CA ARG A 485 6.44 22.02 -1.02
C ARG A 485 7.08 21.59 0.30
N MET A 486 8.23 20.92 0.25
CA MET A 486 8.93 20.47 1.45
C MET A 486 9.41 21.67 2.30
N THR A 487 9.94 22.70 1.66
CA THR A 487 10.38 23.93 2.36
C THR A 487 9.18 24.60 3.04
N ALA A 488 8.06 24.73 2.35
CA ALA A 488 6.83 25.32 2.91
C ALA A 488 6.29 24.49 4.09
N ARG A 489 6.28 23.15 3.96
CA ARG A 489 5.87 22.23 5.03
C ARG A 489 6.75 22.39 6.29
N LEU A 490 8.06 22.39 6.13
CA LEU A 490 8.99 22.57 7.24
C LEU A 490 8.83 23.95 7.91
N ALA A 491 8.69 25.01 7.11
CA ALA A 491 8.47 26.37 7.60
C ALA A 491 7.18 26.48 8.42
N ARG A 492 6.08 25.88 7.93
CA ARG A 492 4.78 25.84 8.64
C ARG A 492 4.95 25.32 10.06
N TYR A 493 5.50 24.12 10.23
CA TYR A 493 5.66 23.52 11.56
C TYR A 493 6.73 24.21 12.41
N ARG A 494 7.70 24.90 11.79
CA ARG A 494 8.72 25.68 12.50
C ARG A 494 8.16 26.96 13.11
N THR A 495 7.15 27.56 12.47
CA THR A 495 6.61 28.87 12.88
C THR A 495 5.28 28.76 13.64
N LEU A 496 4.62 27.62 13.61
CA LEU A 496 3.31 27.40 14.25
C LEU A 496 3.38 27.78 15.75
N GLY A 497 2.45 28.65 16.17
CA GLY A 497 2.34 29.13 17.56
C GLY A 497 3.39 30.17 17.98
N LEU A 498 4.25 30.65 17.07
CA LEU A 498 5.12 31.77 17.35
C LEU A 498 4.38 33.11 17.27
N PRO A 499 4.70 34.09 18.15
CA PRO A 499 4.08 35.42 18.06
C PRO A 499 4.33 36.08 16.69
N GLY A 500 3.29 36.60 16.06
CA GLY A 500 3.38 37.30 14.78
C GLY A 500 3.26 36.43 13.53
N HIS A 501 2.87 35.20 13.71
CA HIS A 501 2.57 34.26 12.61
C HIS A 501 1.17 33.71 12.77
#